data_eb6a029cfcb5d0d9cd562609ee6ddb8f
#
_entry.id   eb6a029cfcb5d0d9cd562609ee6ddb8f
#
_cell.length_a   1.000
_cell.length_b   1.000
_cell.length_c   1.000
_cell.angle_alpha   90.00
_cell.angle_beta   90.00
_cell.angle_gamma   90.00
#
_symmetry.space_group_name_H-M   'P 1'
#
loop_
_entity.id
_entity.type
_entity.pdbx_description
1 polymer ?
#
loop_
_entity_poly.entity_id
_entity_poly.type
_entity_poly.pdbx_seq_one_letter_code
_entity_poly.pdbx_strand_id
1 'polypeptide(L)'
;MRFVPVVASAGLASVALCTAAPEAITQVREPQMRVLLHEGDPVVLRADQTQLMTVRGLPGGTRQIRRLQLRLQVGGLMAVVDGQPRRLGAGTLLTVQNNDPRGIWLGQRRYQGALHISGRGGRLRVVNALGIETYLASVVGSEMPHQWPLAALQAQAVAARTYALRQRSRGGGWDVKA
;
A
#
# COMPACT_ATOMS: atom_id res chain seq x y z
N MET A 1 -26.01 43.55 78.08
CA MET A 1 -26.24 42.37 77.28
C MET A 1 -25.77 42.68 75.86
N ARG A 2 -24.61 42.19 75.47
CA ARG A 2 -24.07 42.39 74.14
C ARG A 2 -24.03 41.00 73.47
N PHE A 3 -24.75 40.84 72.37
CA PHE A 3 -24.76 39.67 71.54
C PHE A 3 -23.55 39.75 70.55
N VAL A 4 -22.73 38.70 70.50
CA VAL A 4 -21.66 38.54 69.56
C VAL A 4 -22.14 37.52 68.51
N PRO A 5 -22.11 37.84 67.21
CA PRO A 5 -22.46 36.85 66.23
C PRO A 5 -21.23 35.94 65.88
N VAL A 6 -21.47 34.64 65.88
CA VAL A 6 -20.52 33.61 65.42
C VAL A 6 -20.54 33.56 63.87
N VAL A 7 -19.43 33.84 63.29
CA VAL A 7 -19.26 33.70 61.83
C VAL A 7 -18.80 32.27 61.52
N ALA A 8 -19.64 31.51 60.85
CA ALA A 8 -19.29 30.19 60.33
C ALA A 8 -18.53 30.32 59.03
N SER A 9 -17.24 29.91 59.01
CA SER A 9 -16.44 29.78 57.79
C SER A 9 -16.79 28.49 57.05
N ALA A 10 -17.40 28.60 55.87
CA ALA A 10 -17.62 27.50 54.96
C ALA A 10 -16.34 27.26 54.14
N GLY A 11 -15.64 26.17 54.41
CA GLY A 11 -14.49 25.73 53.63
C GLY A 11 -14.95 25.13 52.29
N LEU A 12 -14.58 25.76 51.19
CA LEU A 12 -14.76 25.23 49.85
C LEU A 12 -13.66 24.17 49.59
N ALA A 13 -14.06 22.89 49.60
CA ALA A 13 -13.18 21.81 49.12
C ALA A 13 -13.13 21.83 47.59
N SER A 14 -11.99 22.24 47.02
CA SER A 14 -11.73 22.14 45.60
C SER A 14 -11.47 20.68 45.24
N VAL A 15 -12.40 20.05 44.53
CA VAL A 15 -12.21 18.74 43.92
C VAL A 15 -11.40 18.96 42.64
N ALA A 16 -10.11 18.59 42.64
CA ALA A 16 -9.29 18.57 41.44
C ALA A 16 -9.74 17.39 40.56
N LEU A 17 -10.43 17.72 39.48
CA LEU A 17 -10.79 16.76 38.43
C LEU A 17 -9.51 16.41 37.64
N CYS A 18 -8.92 15.25 37.92
CA CYS A 18 -7.77 14.74 37.19
C CYS A 18 -8.27 14.28 35.81
N THR A 19 -8.23 15.16 34.81
CA THR A 19 -8.49 14.79 33.42
C THR A 19 -7.29 14.00 32.91
N ALA A 20 -7.41 12.67 32.92
CA ALA A 20 -6.46 11.81 32.23
C ALA A 20 -6.51 12.16 30.74
N ALA A 21 -5.39 12.64 30.19
CA ALA A 21 -5.25 12.83 28.75
C ALA A 21 -5.44 11.47 28.05
N PRO A 22 -6.17 11.40 26.93
CA PRO A 22 -6.29 10.16 26.19
C PRO A 22 -4.90 9.73 25.72
N GLU A 23 -4.47 8.55 26.14
CA GLU A 23 -3.24 7.93 25.63
C GLU A 23 -3.38 7.83 24.10
N ALA A 24 -2.51 8.51 23.37
CA ALA A 24 -2.45 8.42 21.93
C ALA A 24 -2.06 6.98 21.57
N ILE A 25 -3.03 6.18 21.15
CA ILE A 25 -2.78 4.85 20.60
C ILE A 25 -1.90 5.05 19.36
N THR A 26 -0.60 4.81 19.53
CA THR A 26 0.34 4.80 18.39
C THR A 26 -0.09 3.68 17.47
N GLN A 27 -0.78 3.99 16.39
CA GLN A 27 -1.12 3.00 15.37
C GLN A 27 0.19 2.46 14.78
N VAL A 28 0.53 1.24 15.15
CA VAL A 28 1.64 0.51 14.53
C VAL A 28 1.29 0.32 13.06
N ARG A 29 1.97 1.05 12.19
CA ARG A 29 1.76 0.91 10.74
C ARG A 29 2.14 -0.49 10.32
N GLU A 30 1.22 -1.15 9.63
CA GLU A 30 1.46 -2.45 9.01
C GLU A 30 2.71 -2.40 8.11
N PRO A 31 3.65 -3.35 8.26
CA PRO A 31 4.81 -3.44 7.38
C PRO A 31 4.40 -3.59 5.91
N GLN A 32 5.00 -2.77 5.05
CA GLN A 32 4.76 -2.85 3.61
C GLN A 32 5.74 -3.83 2.97
N MET A 33 5.24 -4.69 2.09
CA MET A 33 6.02 -5.57 1.22
C MET A 33 6.12 -5.00 -0.18
N ARG A 34 7.28 -5.16 -0.80
CA ARG A 34 7.55 -4.77 -2.20
C ARG A 34 7.83 -6.03 -3.00
N VAL A 35 6.92 -6.39 -3.88
CA VAL A 35 6.97 -7.61 -4.67
C VAL A 35 7.27 -7.27 -6.13
N LEU A 36 8.38 -7.74 -6.68
CA LEU A 36 8.65 -7.61 -8.10
C LEU A 36 7.74 -8.55 -8.88
N LEU A 37 6.76 -8.00 -9.59
CA LEU A 37 5.77 -8.75 -10.36
C LEU A 37 6.19 -9.00 -11.80
N HIS A 38 6.89 -8.04 -12.41
CA HIS A 38 7.21 -8.10 -13.83
C HIS A 38 8.49 -7.34 -14.16
N GLU A 39 9.30 -7.92 -15.03
CA GLU A 39 10.41 -7.26 -15.72
C GLU A 39 10.28 -7.55 -17.21
N GLY A 40 9.96 -6.55 -18.00
CA GLY A 40 9.82 -6.71 -19.45
C GLY A 40 9.04 -5.56 -20.08
N ASP A 41 8.88 -5.64 -21.41
CA ASP A 41 8.18 -4.67 -22.25
C ASP A 41 7.26 -5.44 -23.21
N PRO A 42 5.99 -5.03 -23.38
CA PRO A 42 5.29 -3.90 -22.75
C PRO A 42 4.67 -4.23 -21.39
N VAL A 43 4.32 -3.18 -20.63
CA VAL A 43 3.47 -3.25 -19.42
C VAL A 43 2.10 -2.72 -19.73
N VAL A 44 1.05 -3.49 -19.45
CA VAL A 44 -0.34 -3.11 -19.66
C VAL A 44 -1.11 -3.20 -18.36
N LEU A 45 -1.66 -2.08 -17.90
CA LEU A 45 -2.53 -1.96 -16.75
C LEU A 45 -3.93 -1.54 -17.18
N ARG A 46 -4.93 -2.06 -16.49
CA ARG A 46 -6.32 -1.64 -16.67
C ARG A 46 -7.12 -1.72 -15.38
N ALA A 47 -8.04 -0.79 -15.19
CA ALA A 47 -9.08 -0.87 -14.19
C ALA A 47 -10.21 -1.79 -14.67
N ASP A 48 -11.09 -2.18 -13.77
CA ASP A 48 -12.37 -2.78 -14.13
C ASP A 48 -13.31 -1.73 -14.76
N GLN A 49 -14.37 -2.23 -15.38
CA GLN A 49 -15.28 -1.40 -16.20
C GLN A 49 -15.88 -0.20 -15.46
N THR A 50 -16.15 -0.33 -14.15
CA THR A 50 -16.78 0.70 -13.32
C THR A 50 -15.79 1.53 -12.50
N GLN A 51 -14.51 1.16 -12.50
CA GLN A 51 -13.50 1.79 -11.66
C GLN A 51 -12.45 2.52 -12.50
N LEU A 52 -11.76 3.46 -11.86
CA LEU A 52 -10.63 4.16 -12.44
C LEU A 52 -9.36 3.85 -11.62
N MET A 53 -8.22 3.91 -12.28
CA MET A 53 -6.91 3.89 -11.64
C MET A 53 -6.44 5.33 -11.46
N THR A 54 -5.93 5.63 -10.28
CA THR A 54 -5.22 6.89 -10.01
C THR A 54 -3.74 6.68 -10.35
N VAL A 55 -3.24 7.44 -11.30
CA VAL A 55 -1.82 7.39 -11.72
C VAL A 55 -1.14 8.68 -11.36
N ARG A 56 -0.03 8.58 -10.63
CA ARG A 56 0.89 9.68 -10.29
C ARG A 56 2.18 9.52 -11.08
N GLY A 57 2.82 10.64 -11.39
CA GLY A 57 4.07 10.68 -12.18
C GLY A 57 3.86 10.89 -13.67
N LEU A 58 2.62 11.06 -14.14
CA LEU A 58 2.34 11.48 -15.51
C LEU A 58 2.56 13.00 -15.67
N PRO A 59 2.93 13.47 -16.88
CA PRO A 59 2.94 14.90 -17.19
C PRO A 59 1.56 15.53 -16.94
N GLY A 60 1.55 16.66 -16.24
CA GLY A 60 0.33 17.34 -15.81
C GLY A 60 -0.27 16.80 -14.52
N GLY A 61 0.47 15.98 -13.75
CA GLY A 61 0.12 15.58 -12.38
C GLY A 61 -0.65 14.27 -12.27
N THR A 62 -1.41 14.13 -11.18
CA THR A 62 -2.20 12.92 -10.89
C THR A 62 -3.43 12.86 -11.80
N ARG A 63 -3.68 11.69 -12.38
CA ARG A 63 -4.81 11.45 -13.27
C ARG A 63 -5.57 10.18 -12.90
N GLN A 64 -6.87 10.20 -13.15
CA GLN A 64 -7.73 9.01 -13.11
C GLN A 64 -7.93 8.50 -14.53
N ILE A 65 -7.60 7.23 -14.77
CA ILE A 65 -7.60 6.61 -16.10
C ILE A 65 -8.13 5.18 -16.04
N ARG A 66 -8.54 4.65 -17.17
CA ARG A 66 -9.02 3.26 -17.30
C ARG A 66 -7.93 2.30 -17.75
N ARG A 67 -7.05 2.75 -18.65
CA ARG A 67 -6.02 1.91 -19.27
C ARG A 67 -4.70 2.67 -19.38
N LEU A 68 -3.62 1.99 -19.02
CA LEU A 68 -2.24 2.46 -19.18
C LEU A 68 -1.43 1.38 -19.87
N GLN A 69 -0.84 1.71 -21.00
CA GLN A 69 0.15 0.86 -21.66
C GLN A 69 1.49 1.59 -21.67
N LEU A 70 2.54 0.90 -21.27
CA LEU A 70 3.90 1.45 -21.22
C LEU A 70 4.81 0.63 -22.12
N ARG A 71 5.67 1.31 -22.83
CA ARG A 71 6.75 0.73 -23.64
C ARG A 71 8.04 1.52 -23.46
N LEU A 72 9.15 0.83 -23.51
CA LEU A 72 10.45 1.47 -23.59
C LEU A 72 10.66 2.08 -24.96
N GLN A 73 11.31 3.24 -24.97
CA GLN A 73 11.79 3.90 -26.19
C GLN A 73 13.18 4.49 -25.95
N VAL A 74 13.86 4.82 -27.03
CA VAL A 74 15.15 5.52 -26.96
C VAL A 74 14.94 6.86 -26.21
N GLY A 75 15.66 7.05 -25.13
CA GLY A 75 15.60 8.26 -24.30
C GLY A 75 14.44 8.35 -23.31
N GLY A 76 13.66 7.27 -23.09
CA GLY A 76 12.58 7.31 -22.10
C GLY A 76 11.53 6.24 -22.22
N LEU A 77 10.30 6.60 -21.85
CA LEU A 77 9.12 5.72 -21.89
C LEU A 77 8.05 6.34 -22.80
N MET A 78 7.35 5.49 -23.54
CA MET A 78 6.09 5.86 -24.16
C MET A 78 4.94 5.29 -23.32
N ALA A 79 4.09 6.18 -22.84
CA ALA A 79 2.83 5.83 -22.20
C ALA A 79 1.66 6.07 -23.16
N VAL A 80 0.74 5.12 -23.27
CA VAL A 80 -0.56 5.32 -23.90
C VAL A 80 -1.60 5.32 -22.78
N VAL A 81 -2.18 6.49 -22.53
CA VAL A 81 -3.14 6.77 -21.48
C VAL A 81 -4.52 6.90 -22.10
N ASP A 82 -5.40 5.93 -21.85
CA ASP A 82 -6.75 5.87 -22.45
C ASP A 82 -6.75 6.14 -23.97
N GLY A 83 -5.78 5.51 -24.67
CA GLY A 83 -5.59 5.66 -26.11
C GLY A 83 -4.72 6.85 -26.55
N GLN A 84 -4.39 7.79 -25.65
CA GLN A 84 -3.60 8.97 -25.97
C GLN A 84 -2.11 8.75 -25.67
N PRO A 85 -1.21 8.89 -26.67
CA PRO A 85 0.21 8.72 -26.46
C PRO A 85 0.81 9.89 -25.67
N ARG A 86 1.74 9.58 -24.77
CA ARG A 86 2.49 10.52 -23.93
C ARG A 86 3.94 10.06 -23.80
N ARG A 87 4.88 10.93 -24.12
CA ARG A 87 6.31 10.65 -23.89
C ARG A 87 6.66 10.99 -22.46
N LEU A 88 7.36 10.08 -21.78
CA LEU A 88 7.86 10.23 -20.41
C LEU A 88 9.39 10.20 -20.43
N GLY A 89 10.01 11.00 -19.55
CA GLY A 89 11.46 11.04 -19.42
C GLY A 89 12.05 9.72 -18.91
N ALA A 90 13.34 9.52 -19.18
CA ALA A 90 14.11 8.46 -18.54
C ALA A 90 14.12 8.68 -17.02
N GLY A 91 13.91 7.62 -16.25
CA GLY A 91 13.82 7.69 -14.79
C GLY A 91 12.45 8.05 -14.22
N THR A 92 11.43 8.23 -15.08
CA THR A 92 10.05 8.43 -14.58
C THR A 92 9.62 7.23 -13.72
N LEU A 93 9.14 7.54 -12.50
CA LEU A 93 8.48 6.60 -11.61
C LEU A 93 6.98 6.87 -11.66
N LEU A 94 6.21 5.88 -12.08
CA LEU A 94 4.75 5.93 -12.02
C LEU A 94 4.25 5.15 -10.82
N THR A 95 3.28 5.70 -10.10
CA THR A 95 2.55 4.99 -9.04
C THR A 95 1.10 4.87 -9.46
N VAL A 96 0.59 3.64 -9.52
CA VAL A 96 -0.78 3.32 -9.93
C VAL A 96 -1.52 2.69 -8.76
N GLN A 97 -2.68 3.23 -8.43
CA GLN A 97 -3.56 2.75 -7.35
C GLN A 97 -5.01 2.78 -7.80
N ASN A 98 -5.86 1.96 -7.17
CA ASN A 98 -7.32 2.10 -7.24
C ASN A 98 -7.94 1.74 -5.89
N ASN A 99 -9.25 1.99 -5.76
CA ASN A 99 -10.02 1.66 -4.56
C ASN A 99 -10.82 0.34 -4.73
N ASP A 100 -10.63 -0.37 -5.84
CA ASP A 100 -11.26 -1.69 -6.03
C ASP A 100 -10.56 -2.72 -5.14
N PRO A 101 -11.26 -3.36 -4.19
CA PRO A 101 -10.66 -4.39 -3.34
C PRO A 101 -10.13 -5.60 -4.12
N ARG A 102 -10.60 -5.79 -5.36
CA ARG A 102 -10.08 -6.83 -6.26
C ARG A 102 -8.76 -6.43 -6.93
N GLY A 103 -8.39 -5.14 -6.90
CA GLY A 103 -7.12 -4.63 -7.40
C GLY A 103 -7.12 -4.23 -8.88
N ILE A 104 -5.91 -4.00 -9.37
CA ILE A 104 -5.60 -3.54 -10.73
C ILE A 104 -5.18 -4.72 -11.58
N TRP A 105 -5.64 -4.79 -12.82
CA TRP A 105 -5.14 -5.76 -13.79
C TRP A 105 -3.76 -5.38 -14.31
N LEU A 106 -2.81 -6.31 -14.15
CA LEU A 106 -1.53 -6.32 -14.86
C LEU A 106 -1.55 -7.55 -15.79
N GLY A 107 -1.69 -7.28 -17.07
CA GLY A 107 -1.94 -8.35 -18.03
C GLY A 107 -3.25 -9.12 -17.73
N GLN A 108 -3.12 -10.41 -17.36
CA GLN A 108 -4.24 -11.29 -17.05
C GLN A 108 -4.45 -11.54 -15.55
N ARG A 109 -3.64 -10.96 -14.66
CA ARG A 109 -3.74 -11.13 -13.22
C ARG A 109 -4.11 -9.81 -12.53
N ARG A 110 -4.79 -9.90 -11.40
CA ARG A 110 -5.13 -8.74 -10.55
C ARG A 110 -4.19 -8.65 -9.37
N TYR A 111 -3.89 -7.41 -8.99
CA TYR A 111 -3.01 -7.12 -7.86
C TYR A 111 -3.60 -6.00 -7.01
N GLN A 112 -3.73 -6.24 -5.72
CA GLN A 112 -4.13 -5.23 -4.72
C GLN A 112 -2.92 -4.37 -4.36
N GLY A 113 -3.18 -3.22 -3.71
CA GLY A 113 -2.12 -2.29 -3.29
C GLY A 113 -1.71 -1.32 -4.40
N ALA A 114 -0.50 -0.79 -4.29
CA ALA A 114 0.06 0.17 -5.24
C ALA A 114 1.04 -0.51 -6.19
N LEU A 115 0.96 -0.19 -7.48
CA LEU A 115 1.93 -0.64 -8.47
C LEU A 115 2.90 0.51 -8.79
N HIS A 116 4.18 0.30 -8.51
CA HIS A 116 5.27 1.21 -8.86
C HIS A 116 5.94 0.72 -10.14
N ILE A 117 5.98 1.59 -11.16
CA ILE A 117 6.51 1.23 -12.47
C ILE A 117 7.66 2.17 -12.81
N SER A 118 8.78 1.59 -13.20
CA SER A 118 9.97 2.33 -13.60
C SER A 118 10.69 1.65 -14.76
N GLY A 119 11.37 2.44 -15.58
CA GLY A 119 12.33 1.95 -16.56
C GLY A 119 13.74 1.94 -15.96
N ARG A 120 14.37 0.79 -15.88
CA ARG A 120 15.77 0.66 -15.42
C ARG A 120 16.49 -0.45 -16.15
N GLY A 121 17.71 -0.17 -16.62
CA GLY A 121 18.54 -1.18 -17.29
C GLY A 121 17.90 -1.75 -18.56
N GLY A 122 17.23 -0.90 -19.36
CA GLY A 122 16.57 -1.34 -20.59
C GLY A 122 15.33 -2.23 -20.38
N ARG A 123 14.76 -2.25 -19.18
CA ARG A 123 13.54 -3.03 -18.86
C ARG A 123 12.54 -2.19 -18.06
N LEU A 124 11.26 -2.43 -18.30
CA LEU A 124 10.20 -1.96 -17.39
C LEU A 124 10.13 -2.91 -16.21
N ARG A 125 10.05 -2.33 -15.02
CA ARG A 125 9.83 -3.05 -13.77
C ARG A 125 8.52 -2.63 -13.15
N VAL A 126 7.74 -3.60 -12.71
CA VAL A 126 6.52 -3.39 -11.94
C VAL A 126 6.72 -4.01 -10.56
N VAL A 127 6.74 -3.15 -9.55
CA VAL A 127 6.84 -3.54 -8.14
C VAL A 127 5.52 -3.25 -7.45
N ASN A 128 4.92 -4.26 -6.85
CA ASN A 128 3.70 -4.12 -6.05
C ASN A 128 4.08 -3.78 -4.61
N ALA A 129 3.54 -2.69 -4.09
CA ALA A 129 3.63 -2.30 -2.68
C ALA A 129 2.28 -2.53 -2.01
N LEU A 130 2.25 -3.41 -1.01
CA LEU A 130 1.04 -3.80 -0.29
C LEU A 130 1.38 -4.15 1.17
N GLY A 131 0.37 -4.12 2.04
CA GLY A 131 0.53 -4.54 3.44
C GLY A 131 0.91 -6.02 3.54
N ILE A 132 1.66 -6.36 4.59
CA ILE A 132 2.14 -7.73 4.79
C ILE A 132 0.98 -8.72 4.93
N GLU A 133 -0.12 -8.35 5.55
CA GLU A 133 -1.28 -9.25 5.72
C GLU A 133 -1.94 -9.58 4.37
N THR A 134 -2.10 -8.59 3.51
CA THR A 134 -2.59 -8.78 2.14
C THR A 134 -1.63 -9.65 1.32
N TYR A 135 -0.32 -9.44 1.48
CA TYR A 135 0.70 -10.26 0.86
C TYR A 135 0.61 -11.72 1.32
N LEU A 136 0.51 -11.96 2.64
CA LEU A 136 0.43 -13.30 3.21
C LEU A 136 -0.84 -14.05 2.78
N ALA A 137 -1.98 -13.37 2.76
CA ALA A 137 -3.22 -13.97 2.26
C ALA A 137 -3.08 -14.44 0.80
N SER A 138 -2.40 -13.65 -0.04
CA SER A 138 -2.12 -13.98 -1.43
C SER A 138 -1.13 -15.17 -1.57
N VAL A 139 -0.07 -15.21 -0.75
CA VAL A 139 0.93 -16.29 -0.77
C VAL A 139 0.31 -17.60 -0.29
N VAL A 140 -0.32 -17.61 0.87
CA VAL A 140 -0.95 -18.83 1.43
C VAL A 140 -2.01 -19.37 0.49
N GLY A 141 -2.86 -18.48 -0.08
CA GLY A 141 -3.91 -18.87 -1.01
C GLY A 141 -3.40 -19.39 -2.35
N SER A 142 -2.17 -19.06 -2.76
CA SER A 142 -1.56 -19.55 -4.00
C SER A 142 -0.69 -20.79 -3.83
N GLU A 143 -0.09 -20.97 -2.65
CA GLU A 143 0.85 -22.07 -2.38
C GLU A 143 0.19 -23.29 -1.73
N MET A 144 -0.94 -23.08 -1.01
CA MET A 144 -1.59 -24.15 -0.24
C MET A 144 -3.00 -24.44 -0.74
N PRO A 145 -3.37 -25.73 -0.88
CA PRO A 145 -4.76 -26.08 -1.14
C PRO A 145 -5.66 -25.56 0.01
N HIS A 146 -6.71 -24.83 -0.33
CA HIS A 146 -7.62 -24.20 0.65
C HIS A 146 -8.43 -25.19 1.51
N GLN A 147 -8.52 -26.46 1.10
CA GLN A 147 -9.13 -27.55 1.89
C GLN A 147 -8.21 -28.15 2.96
N TRP A 148 -6.95 -27.69 3.04
CA TRP A 148 -6.05 -28.20 4.08
C TRP A 148 -6.51 -27.78 5.48
N PRO A 149 -6.13 -28.53 6.54
CA PRO A 149 -6.48 -28.16 7.91
C PRO A 149 -6.03 -26.76 8.26
N LEU A 150 -6.86 -26.03 8.99
CA LEU A 150 -6.58 -24.63 9.38
C LEU A 150 -5.20 -24.49 10.06
N ALA A 151 -4.82 -25.45 10.89
CA ALA A 151 -3.51 -25.47 11.55
C ALA A 151 -2.34 -25.46 10.56
N ALA A 152 -2.47 -26.17 9.42
CA ALA A 152 -1.45 -26.16 8.38
C ALA A 152 -1.37 -24.82 7.66
N LEU A 153 -2.52 -24.20 7.35
CA LEU A 153 -2.59 -22.86 6.74
C LEU A 153 -2.01 -21.79 7.69
N GLN A 154 -2.28 -21.90 8.99
CA GLN A 154 -1.71 -21.01 10.01
C GLN A 154 -0.18 -21.18 10.13
N ALA A 155 0.32 -22.41 10.15
CA ALA A 155 1.76 -22.67 10.19
C ALA A 155 2.46 -22.08 8.97
N GLN A 156 1.89 -22.25 7.76
CA GLN A 156 2.41 -21.66 6.53
C GLN A 156 2.39 -20.12 6.59
N ALA A 157 1.33 -19.51 7.11
CA ALA A 157 1.25 -18.06 7.26
C ALA A 157 2.36 -17.51 8.18
N VAL A 158 2.65 -18.20 9.29
CA VAL A 158 3.75 -17.82 10.21
C VAL A 158 5.10 -17.95 9.52
N ALA A 159 5.36 -19.06 8.82
CA ALA A 159 6.59 -19.28 8.08
C ALA A 159 6.80 -18.23 6.97
N ALA A 160 5.76 -17.97 6.17
CA ALA A 160 5.78 -16.98 5.10
C ALA A 160 6.01 -15.56 5.64
N ARG A 161 5.38 -15.21 6.79
CA ARG A 161 5.60 -13.92 7.47
C ARG A 161 7.05 -13.75 7.89
N THR A 162 7.60 -14.74 8.54
CA THR A 162 8.99 -14.71 9.02
C THR A 162 9.97 -14.55 7.86
N TYR A 163 9.76 -15.29 6.78
CA TYR A 163 10.54 -15.18 5.57
C TYR A 163 10.43 -13.78 4.94
N ALA A 164 9.21 -13.28 4.76
CA ALA A 164 8.94 -11.97 4.16
C ALA A 164 9.60 -10.83 4.94
N LEU A 165 9.46 -10.81 6.27
CA LEU A 165 10.09 -9.80 7.13
C LEU A 165 11.62 -9.86 7.05
N ARG A 166 12.21 -11.05 6.98
CA ARG A 166 13.65 -11.24 6.81
C ARG A 166 14.15 -10.72 5.44
N GLN A 167 13.39 -10.95 4.37
CA GLN A 167 13.74 -10.45 3.04
C GLN A 167 13.64 -8.91 2.98
N ARG A 168 12.60 -8.34 3.57
CA ARG A 168 12.39 -6.89 3.66
C ARG A 168 13.56 -6.15 4.30
N SER A 169 14.19 -6.74 5.32
CA SER A 169 15.32 -6.14 6.05
C SER A 169 16.61 -6.04 5.22
N ARG A 170 16.72 -6.74 4.08
CA ARG A 170 17.94 -6.75 3.25
C ARG A 170 18.10 -5.51 2.37
N GLY A 171 17.06 -4.68 2.25
CA GLY A 171 17.07 -3.52 1.37
C GLY A 171 17.00 -3.89 -0.13
N GLY A 172 16.93 -2.88 -0.99
CA GLY A 172 16.86 -3.07 -2.43
C GLY A 172 15.61 -2.42 -3.05
N GLY A 173 15.43 -2.61 -4.36
CA GLY A 173 14.27 -2.07 -5.11
C GLY A 173 12.98 -2.84 -4.85
N TRP A 174 13.08 -4.07 -4.38
CA TRP A 174 11.98 -4.96 -3.95
C TRP A 174 12.48 -5.91 -2.86
N ASP A 175 11.56 -6.55 -2.16
CA ASP A 175 11.85 -7.47 -1.06
C ASP A 175 11.80 -8.92 -1.52
N VAL A 176 10.82 -9.26 -2.37
CA VAL A 176 10.64 -10.61 -2.95
C VAL A 176 10.26 -10.50 -4.42
N LYS A 177 10.42 -11.61 -5.15
CA LYS A 177 9.99 -11.77 -6.54
C LYS A 177 8.81 -12.75 -6.59
N ALA A 178 7.79 -12.42 -7.41
CA ALA A 178 6.63 -13.29 -7.65
C ALA A 178 6.96 -14.42 -8.62
#